data_ff7b4afe83d95004d591f14ebd342be0
#
_entry.id   ff7b4afe83d95004d591f14ebd342be0
#
_cell.length_a   1.000
_cell.length_b   1.000
_cell.length_c   1.000
_cell.angle_alpha   90.00
_cell.angle_beta   90.00
_cell.angle_gamma   90.00
#
_symmetry.space_group_name_H-M   'P 1'
#
loop_
_entity.id
_entity.type
_entity.pdbx_description
1 polymer ?
#
loop_
_entity_poly.entity_id
_entity_poly.type
_entity_poly.pdbx_seq_one_letter_code
_entity_poly.pdbx_strand_id
1 'polypeptide(L)'
;MSIEINKEYLKNAQYKKSDYLEARIAIHKFTTSKETFQEWIWNQIKIEKPGKILEVGCGTGAFWKLHLSKLPAGSIVLMTDFSSGMTEKAQSNVSGDNVQFEVADVENLSYEDSDFDLVMAHHILYHASDKDKALKELKRVCKIDGSVTITTNSERHMLKVYETGQKLDPNFPTDRIIDTFTEEIADTVLPKYFDNIAKRVCEEYLHVTDIDIMLDYVRSGVEPRNIKVSDDFYDRYREIVTGEIKDKGYYEIMKRSPLYICT
;
A
#
# COMPACT_ATOMS: atom_id res chain seq x y z
N MET A 1 4.51 -14.25 17.72
CA MET A 1 3.37 -13.43 18.23
C MET A 1 2.59 -12.94 17.02
N SER A 2 1.28 -13.15 17.01
CA SER A 2 0.45 -12.60 15.91
C SER A 2 0.44 -11.08 16.02
N ILE A 3 0.65 -10.40 14.89
CA ILE A 3 0.50 -8.94 14.81
C ILE A 3 -0.98 -8.66 15.05
N GLU A 4 -1.31 -8.10 16.21
CA GLU A 4 -2.67 -7.68 16.50
C GLU A 4 -2.92 -6.35 15.77
N ILE A 5 -3.78 -6.37 14.74
CA ILE A 5 -4.13 -5.19 13.97
C ILE A 5 -5.04 -4.33 14.84
N ASN A 6 -4.47 -3.31 15.47
CA ASN A 6 -5.23 -2.36 16.26
C ASN A 6 -5.79 -1.27 15.34
N LYS A 7 -7.08 -1.42 14.94
CA LYS A 7 -7.80 -0.45 14.10
C LYS A 7 -7.81 0.97 14.73
N GLU A 8 -7.79 1.08 16.04
CA GLU A 8 -7.73 2.34 16.77
C GLU A 8 -6.35 2.99 16.69
N TYR A 9 -5.28 2.19 16.67
CA TYR A 9 -3.91 2.66 16.43
C TYR A 9 -3.74 3.19 14.99
N LEU A 10 -4.29 2.49 14.00
CA LEU A 10 -4.29 2.95 12.61
C LEU A 10 -5.01 4.31 12.48
N LYS A 11 -6.16 4.46 13.13
CA LYS A 11 -6.98 5.68 13.11
C LYS A 11 -6.34 6.86 13.84
N ASN A 12 -5.61 6.63 14.94
CA ASN A 12 -5.18 7.66 15.87
C ASN A 12 -3.68 7.93 15.91
N ALA A 13 -2.81 7.00 15.52
CA ALA A 13 -1.37 7.10 15.71
C ALA A 13 -0.57 7.10 14.40
N GLN A 14 -0.86 6.21 13.47
CA GLN A 14 -0.04 6.04 12.27
C GLN A 14 -0.13 7.22 11.31
N TYR A 15 -1.25 7.95 11.32
CA TYR A 15 -1.51 9.08 10.41
C TYR A 15 -1.59 10.45 11.11
N LYS A 16 -1.36 10.52 12.41
CA LYS A 16 -1.48 11.76 13.19
C LYS A 16 -0.18 12.58 13.23
N LYS A 17 0.99 11.99 12.97
CA LYS A 17 2.26 12.69 12.81
C LYS A 17 2.64 12.70 11.34
N SER A 18 2.41 13.83 10.67
CA SER A 18 2.77 14.09 9.27
C SER A 18 4.21 13.70 8.94
N ASP A 19 5.14 13.94 9.87
CA ASP A 19 6.57 13.79 9.68
C ASP A 19 7.01 12.36 9.35
N TYR A 20 6.41 11.34 10.00
CA TYR A 20 6.75 9.93 9.70
C TYR A 20 6.16 9.45 8.37
N LEU A 21 4.98 9.94 7.99
CA LEU A 21 4.41 9.65 6.68
C LEU A 21 5.25 10.31 5.57
N GLU A 22 5.65 11.56 5.78
CA GLU A 22 6.52 12.30 4.85
C GLU A 22 7.88 11.59 4.69
N ALA A 23 8.50 11.11 5.79
CA ALA A 23 9.72 10.33 5.74
C ALA A 23 9.57 9.04 4.91
N ARG A 24 8.43 8.32 5.08
CA ARG A 24 8.12 7.13 4.29
C ARG A 24 7.92 7.42 2.81
N ILE A 25 7.36 8.57 2.48
CA ILE A 25 7.15 9.00 1.09
C ILE A 25 8.46 9.46 0.46
N ALA A 26 9.29 10.21 1.21
CA ALA A 26 10.50 10.86 0.70
C ALA A 26 11.51 9.87 0.09
N ILE A 27 11.61 8.65 0.61
CA ILE A 27 12.55 7.65 0.10
C ILE A 27 12.22 7.21 -1.34
N HIS A 28 10.94 7.30 -1.75
CA HIS A 28 10.51 6.88 -3.08
C HIS A 28 11.00 7.81 -4.21
N LYS A 29 11.52 9.00 -3.90
CA LYS A 29 12.17 9.85 -4.90
C LYS A 29 13.41 9.21 -5.55
N PHE A 30 14.00 8.21 -4.89
CA PHE A 30 15.16 7.47 -5.39
C PHE A 30 14.81 6.28 -6.28
N THR A 31 13.55 6.16 -6.72
CA THR A 31 13.13 5.06 -7.60
C THR A 31 13.89 5.10 -8.92
N THR A 32 14.24 3.91 -9.42
CA THR A 32 14.81 3.71 -10.75
C THR A 32 13.74 3.64 -11.84
N SER A 33 12.47 3.54 -11.45
CA SER A 33 11.33 3.49 -12.37
C SER A 33 11.08 4.86 -13.02
N LYS A 34 10.69 4.84 -14.30
CA LYS A 34 10.28 6.04 -15.06
C LYS A 34 8.80 6.39 -14.87
N GLU A 35 8.01 5.45 -14.40
CA GLU A 35 6.59 5.63 -14.08
C GLU A 35 6.35 5.45 -12.58
N THR A 36 5.33 6.10 -12.07
CA THR A 36 4.88 5.89 -10.70
C THR A 36 4.14 4.56 -10.57
N PHE A 37 4.06 4.01 -9.37
CA PHE A 37 3.30 2.78 -9.12
C PHE A 37 1.81 2.93 -9.49
N GLN A 38 1.22 4.10 -9.30
CA GLN A 38 -0.16 4.40 -9.69
C GLN A 38 -0.34 4.38 -11.23
N GLU A 39 0.62 4.94 -11.98
CA GLU A 39 0.60 4.89 -13.45
C GLU A 39 0.79 3.46 -13.95
N TRP A 40 1.69 2.70 -13.31
CA TRP A 40 1.88 1.30 -13.63
C TRP A 40 0.58 0.50 -13.43
N ILE A 41 -0.11 0.65 -12.28
CA ILE A 41 -1.41 0.01 -12.04
C ILE A 41 -2.41 0.40 -13.13
N TRP A 42 -2.55 1.70 -13.42
CA TRP A 42 -3.47 2.19 -14.45
C TRP A 42 -3.25 1.50 -15.79
N ASN A 43 -2.01 1.32 -16.19
CA ASN A 43 -1.65 0.66 -17.45
C ASN A 43 -1.98 -0.84 -17.46
N GLN A 44 -2.16 -1.47 -16.28
CA GLN A 44 -2.53 -2.90 -16.18
C GLN A 44 -4.04 -3.13 -16.18
N ILE A 45 -4.84 -2.26 -15.55
CA ILE A 45 -6.28 -2.50 -15.31
C ILE A 45 -7.18 -2.17 -16.51
N LYS A 46 -6.73 -1.37 -17.48
CA LYS A 46 -7.38 -1.08 -18.78
C LYS A 46 -8.88 -0.83 -18.69
N ILE A 47 -9.29 0.27 -18.08
CA ILE A 47 -10.70 0.69 -18.00
C ILE A 47 -11.12 1.29 -19.35
N GLU A 48 -11.71 0.47 -20.22
CA GLU A 48 -12.07 0.86 -21.61
C GLU A 48 -13.55 1.23 -21.79
N LYS A 49 -14.40 0.85 -20.83
CA LYS A 49 -15.85 1.09 -20.86
C LYS A 49 -16.30 1.85 -19.64
N PRO A 50 -17.39 2.65 -19.74
CA PRO A 50 -18.00 3.26 -18.57
C PRO A 50 -18.41 2.19 -17.56
N GLY A 51 -18.21 2.49 -16.27
CA GLY A 51 -18.58 1.56 -15.21
C GLY A 51 -18.66 2.25 -13.84
N LYS A 52 -19.27 1.54 -12.91
CA LYS A 52 -19.30 1.91 -11.49
C LYS A 52 -18.11 1.29 -10.79
N ILE A 53 -17.26 2.11 -10.26
CA ILE A 53 -15.96 1.71 -9.66
C ILE A 53 -16.00 1.98 -8.18
N LEU A 54 -15.60 1.00 -7.38
CA LEU A 54 -15.37 1.14 -5.94
C LEU A 54 -13.87 1.06 -5.66
N GLU A 55 -13.31 2.06 -4.98
CA GLU A 55 -12.00 1.94 -4.36
C GLU A 55 -12.15 1.87 -2.85
N VAL A 56 -11.67 0.79 -2.25
CA VAL A 56 -11.64 0.58 -0.80
C VAL A 56 -10.23 0.85 -0.29
N GLY A 57 -10.11 1.77 0.70
CA GLY A 57 -8.82 2.23 1.19
C GLY A 57 -8.15 3.22 0.25
N CYS A 58 -8.88 4.23 -0.20
CA CYS A 58 -8.40 5.24 -1.16
C CYS A 58 -7.28 6.14 -0.61
N GLY A 59 -7.06 6.15 0.70
CA GLY A 59 -6.09 7.01 1.36
C GLY A 59 -6.29 8.48 1.01
N THR A 60 -5.26 9.12 0.47
CA THR A 60 -5.30 10.53 0.07
C THR A 60 -5.90 10.77 -1.32
N GLY A 61 -6.38 9.73 -2.01
CA GLY A 61 -6.92 9.82 -3.37
C GLY A 61 -5.87 9.94 -4.48
N ALA A 62 -4.61 9.61 -4.19
CA ALA A 62 -3.49 9.82 -5.12
C ALA A 62 -3.69 9.13 -6.48
N PHE A 63 -4.31 7.95 -6.51
CA PHE A 63 -4.59 7.23 -7.75
C PHE A 63 -5.56 8.01 -8.65
N TRP A 64 -6.69 8.44 -8.11
CA TRP A 64 -7.71 9.14 -8.91
C TRP A 64 -7.35 10.58 -9.21
N LYS A 65 -6.51 11.22 -8.41
CA LYS A 65 -5.94 12.53 -8.75
C LYS A 65 -5.20 12.51 -10.09
N LEU A 66 -4.59 11.37 -10.45
CA LEU A 66 -3.86 11.17 -11.71
C LEU A 66 -4.74 10.63 -12.84
N HIS A 67 -5.81 9.92 -12.51
CA HIS A 67 -6.49 9.07 -13.49
C HIS A 67 -7.98 9.36 -13.67
N LEU A 68 -8.64 10.13 -12.80
CA LEU A 68 -10.08 10.38 -12.87
C LEU A 68 -10.50 10.95 -14.25
N SER A 69 -9.72 11.89 -14.78
CA SER A 69 -9.99 12.52 -16.09
C SER A 69 -9.76 11.60 -17.30
N LYS A 70 -9.13 10.44 -17.09
CA LYS A 70 -8.86 9.45 -18.13
C LYS A 70 -9.97 8.39 -18.24
N LEU A 71 -10.95 8.41 -17.32
CA LEU A 71 -12.04 7.47 -17.35
C LEU A 71 -12.96 7.69 -18.55
N PRO A 72 -13.53 6.63 -19.12
CA PRO A 72 -14.59 6.74 -20.11
C PRO A 72 -15.77 7.57 -19.58
N ALA A 73 -16.37 8.40 -20.45
CA ALA A 73 -17.51 9.23 -20.08
C ALA A 73 -18.68 8.36 -19.57
N GLY A 74 -19.28 8.76 -18.45
CA GLY A 74 -20.33 8.01 -17.77
C GLY A 74 -19.82 7.05 -16.67
N SER A 75 -18.50 6.95 -16.47
CA SER A 75 -17.95 6.24 -15.30
C SER A 75 -18.23 6.99 -14.01
N ILE A 76 -18.50 6.26 -12.93
CA ILE A 76 -18.67 6.79 -11.57
C ILE A 76 -17.67 6.09 -10.65
N VAL A 77 -17.00 6.86 -9.80
CA VAL A 77 -16.04 6.35 -8.81
C VAL A 77 -16.56 6.63 -7.41
N LEU A 78 -16.69 5.59 -6.60
CA LEU A 78 -16.90 5.70 -5.16
C LEU A 78 -15.57 5.40 -4.46
N MET A 79 -15.02 6.43 -3.84
CA MET A 79 -13.77 6.36 -3.08
C MET A 79 -14.07 6.18 -1.61
N THR A 80 -13.56 5.13 -1.00
CA THR A 80 -13.81 4.87 0.42
C THR A 80 -12.52 4.63 1.20
N ASP A 81 -12.54 5.02 2.48
CA ASP A 81 -11.47 4.69 3.42
C ASP A 81 -12.08 4.45 4.81
N PHE A 82 -11.42 3.62 5.62
CA PHE A 82 -11.83 3.40 7.01
C PHE A 82 -11.64 4.65 7.89
N SER A 83 -10.68 5.50 7.54
CA SER A 83 -10.38 6.76 8.23
C SER A 83 -11.14 7.92 7.60
N SER A 84 -12.00 8.58 8.39
CA SER A 84 -12.68 9.81 7.94
C SER A 84 -11.70 10.92 7.53
N GLY A 85 -10.55 11.02 8.24
CA GLY A 85 -9.51 11.99 7.88
C GLY A 85 -8.86 11.72 6.53
N MET A 86 -8.72 10.43 6.14
CA MET A 86 -8.25 10.08 4.79
C MET A 86 -9.31 10.38 3.74
N THR A 87 -10.57 10.07 4.00
CA THR A 87 -11.69 10.41 3.10
C THR A 87 -11.80 11.93 2.88
N GLU A 88 -11.70 12.74 3.94
CA GLU A 88 -11.66 14.20 3.84
C GLU A 88 -10.46 14.69 3.02
N LYS A 89 -9.29 14.07 3.22
CA LYS A 89 -8.09 14.40 2.45
C LYS A 89 -8.25 14.02 0.98
N ALA A 90 -8.81 12.86 0.68
CA ALA A 90 -9.12 12.44 -0.68
C ALA A 90 -10.08 13.45 -1.35
N GLN A 91 -11.15 13.85 -0.66
CA GLN A 91 -12.11 14.84 -1.15
C GLN A 91 -11.47 16.21 -1.43
N SER A 92 -10.44 16.61 -0.66
CA SER A 92 -9.69 17.83 -0.93
C SER A 92 -8.74 17.74 -2.12
N ASN A 93 -8.30 16.52 -2.50
CA ASN A 93 -7.31 16.29 -3.54
C ASN A 93 -7.92 15.89 -4.89
N VAL A 94 -9.13 15.33 -4.88
CA VAL A 94 -9.81 14.80 -6.06
C VAL A 94 -11.18 15.48 -6.18
N SER A 95 -11.46 16.07 -7.33
CA SER A 95 -12.73 16.74 -7.60
C SER A 95 -13.26 16.33 -8.97
N GLY A 96 -14.57 16.16 -9.07
CA GLY A 96 -15.28 15.80 -10.31
C GLY A 96 -16.74 15.48 -10.00
N ASP A 97 -17.61 15.66 -10.98
CA ASP A 97 -19.06 15.36 -10.83
C ASP A 97 -19.34 13.85 -10.77
N ASN A 98 -18.35 13.04 -11.13
CA ASN A 98 -18.42 11.59 -11.20
C ASN A 98 -17.66 10.87 -10.08
N VAL A 99 -17.31 11.59 -9.00
CA VAL A 99 -16.65 11.00 -7.83
C VAL A 99 -17.45 11.23 -6.56
N GLN A 100 -17.55 10.19 -5.74
CA GLN A 100 -18.20 10.20 -4.43
C GLN A 100 -17.22 9.71 -3.37
N PHE A 101 -17.44 10.12 -2.10
CA PHE A 101 -16.55 9.79 -0.99
C PHE A 101 -17.37 9.31 0.20
N GLU A 102 -16.98 8.17 0.78
CA GLU A 102 -17.65 7.59 1.94
C GLU A 102 -16.63 6.98 2.92
N VAL A 103 -16.99 6.90 4.18
CA VAL A 103 -16.25 6.12 5.17
C VAL A 103 -16.78 4.69 5.16
N ALA A 104 -15.92 3.70 4.88
CA ALA A 104 -16.32 2.31 4.82
C ALA A 104 -15.26 1.36 5.39
N ASP A 105 -15.72 0.25 5.96
CA ASP A 105 -14.88 -0.87 6.41
C ASP A 105 -14.93 -1.98 5.37
N VAL A 106 -13.77 -2.36 4.82
CA VAL A 106 -13.66 -3.45 3.84
C VAL A 106 -14.25 -4.78 4.33
N GLU A 107 -14.31 -4.97 5.65
CA GLU A 107 -14.90 -6.16 6.27
C GLU A 107 -16.43 -6.10 6.37
N ASN A 108 -17.06 -4.97 6.04
CA ASN A 108 -18.51 -4.79 6.12
C ASN A 108 -18.98 -3.65 5.19
N LEU A 109 -19.02 -3.93 3.90
CA LEU A 109 -19.42 -2.96 2.88
C LEU A 109 -20.96 -2.87 2.80
N SER A 110 -21.51 -1.66 2.95
CA SER A 110 -22.97 -1.41 2.92
C SER A 110 -23.52 -1.25 1.50
N TYR A 111 -22.96 -1.99 0.53
CA TYR A 111 -23.40 -1.97 -0.86
C TYR A 111 -24.09 -3.27 -1.23
N GLU A 112 -24.95 -3.22 -2.24
CA GLU A 112 -25.67 -4.39 -2.77
C GLU A 112 -24.70 -5.38 -3.44
N ASP A 113 -25.15 -6.62 -3.55
CA ASP A 113 -24.43 -7.66 -4.29
C ASP A 113 -24.34 -7.26 -5.76
N SER A 114 -23.17 -7.48 -6.38
CA SER A 114 -22.96 -7.24 -7.81
C SER A 114 -23.27 -5.79 -8.26
N ASP A 115 -22.86 -4.81 -7.47
CA ASP A 115 -23.11 -3.39 -7.72
C ASP A 115 -22.03 -2.72 -8.58
N PHE A 116 -20.78 -3.17 -8.48
CA PHE A 116 -19.62 -2.51 -9.09
C PHE A 116 -19.02 -3.31 -10.26
N ASP A 117 -18.65 -2.60 -11.33
CA ASP A 117 -17.95 -3.19 -12.48
C ASP A 117 -16.45 -3.43 -12.17
N LEU A 118 -15.87 -2.59 -11.32
CA LEU A 118 -14.50 -2.72 -10.83
C LEU A 118 -14.45 -2.41 -9.35
N VAL A 119 -13.82 -3.30 -8.58
CA VAL A 119 -13.54 -3.10 -7.15
C VAL A 119 -12.03 -3.08 -6.95
N MET A 120 -11.51 -2.02 -6.34
CA MET A 120 -10.08 -1.81 -6.13
C MET A 120 -9.76 -1.87 -4.64
N ALA A 121 -8.79 -2.71 -4.25
CA ALA A 121 -8.30 -2.87 -2.88
C ALA A 121 -6.77 -2.84 -2.89
N HIS A 122 -6.20 -1.63 -2.99
CA HIS A 122 -4.78 -1.44 -3.19
C HIS A 122 -4.05 -1.13 -1.87
N HIS A 123 -3.13 -2.03 -1.47
CA HIS A 123 -2.36 -1.90 -0.24
C HIS A 123 -3.19 -1.76 1.05
N ILE A 124 -4.34 -2.44 1.13
CA ILE A 124 -5.23 -2.34 2.28
C ILE A 124 -5.46 -3.66 3.03
N LEU A 125 -5.37 -4.83 2.36
CA LEU A 125 -5.76 -6.11 2.98
C LEU A 125 -4.89 -6.49 4.17
N TYR A 126 -3.64 -6.06 4.24
CA TYR A 126 -2.82 -6.28 5.43
C TYR A 126 -3.27 -5.43 6.64
N HIS A 127 -4.18 -4.47 6.45
CA HIS A 127 -4.83 -3.69 7.52
C HIS A 127 -6.18 -4.31 7.98
N ALA A 128 -6.77 -5.21 7.20
CA ALA A 128 -7.99 -5.91 7.58
C ALA A 128 -7.72 -6.86 8.76
N SER A 129 -8.59 -6.87 9.76
CA SER A 129 -8.52 -7.80 10.88
C SER A 129 -8.93 -9.21 10.45
N ASP A 130 -10.02 -9.29 9.68
CA ASP A 130 -10.55 -10.51 9.07
C ASP A 130 -10.44 -10.43 7.54
N LYS A 131 -9.36 -11.01 7.01
CA LYS A 131 -9.08 -11.03 5.58
C LYS A 131 -10.05 -11.89 4.78
N ASP A 132 -10.56 -12.97 5.39
CA ASP A 132 -11.58 -13.84 4.80
C ASP A 132 -12.87 -13.05 4.56
N LYS A 133 -13.31 -12.30 5.56
CA LYS A 133 -14.49 -11.44 5.46
C LYS A 133 -14.28 -10.32 4.43
N ALA A 134 -13.12 -9.66 4.45
CA ALA A 134 -12.79 -8.61 3.49
C ALA A 134 -12.83 -9.14 2.05
N LEU A 135 -12.20 -10.29 1.77
CA LEU A 135 -12.19 -10.88 0.43
C LEU A 135 -13.59 -11.31 -0.03
N LYS A 136 -14.43 -11.84 0.88
CA LYS A 136 -15.83 -12.15 0.59
C LYS A 136 -16.63 -10.90 0.22
N GLU A 137 -16.46 -9.81 0.96
CA GLU A 137 -17.14 -8.55 0.68
C GLU A 137 -16.70 -7.95 -0.67
N LEU A 138 -15.38 -7.91 -0.95
CA LEU A 138 -14.88 -7.44 -2.24
C LEU A 138 -15.48 -8.24 -3.41
N LYS A 139 -15.56 -9.57 -3.28
CA LYS A 139 -16.18 -10.43 -4.30
C LYS A 139 -17.69 -10.18 -4.39
N ARG A 140 -18.40 -10.08 -3.25
CA ARG A 140 -19.86 -9.92 -3.18
C ARG A 140 -20.33 -8.66 -3.91
N VAL A 141 -19.67 -7.52 -3.67
CA VAL A 141 -20.07 -6.25 -4.27
C VAL A 141 -19.64 -6.10 -5.72
N CYS A 142 -18.71 -6.93 -6.19
CA CYS A 142 -18.27 -6.96 -7.59
C CYS A 142 -19.29 -7.73 -8.46
N LYS A 143 -19.61 -7.19 -9.64
CA LYS A 143 -20.45 -7.88 -10.63
C LYS A 143 -19.80 -9.19 -11.10
N ILE A 144 -20.63 -10.13 -11.59
CA ILE A 144 -20.15 -11.44 -12.05
C ILE A 144 -19.21 -11.34 -13.25
N ASP A 145 -19.40 -10.33 -14.09
CA ASP A 145 -18.55 -9.99 -15.24
C ASP A 145 -17.59 -8.82 -14.96
N GLY A 146 -17.54 -8.38 -13.70
CA GLY A 146 -16.65 -7.36 -13.20
C GLY A 146 -15.26 -7.91 -12.82
N SER A 147 -14.46 -7.06 -12.22
CA SER A 147 -13.16 -7.48 -11.71
C SER A 147 -12.83 -6.85 -10.36
N VAL A 148 -12.11 -7.61 -9.53
CA VAL A 148 -11.52 -7.14 -8.29
C VAL A 148 -10.01 -7.00 -8.51
N THR A 149 -9.46 -5.82 -8.24
CA THR A 149 -8.02 -5.59 -8.30
C THR A 149 -7.44 -5.43 -6.91
N ILE A 150 -6.38 -6.18 -6.62
CA ILE A 150 -5.74 -6.23 -5.31
C ILE A 150 -4.26 -6.00 -5.47
N THR A 151 -3.67 -5.08 -4.70
CA THR A 151 -2.22 -4.98 -4.57
C THR A 151 -1.78 -5.23 -3.14
N THR A 152 -0.60 -5.81 -3.02
CA THR A 152 0.10 -5.97 -1.74
C THR A 152 1.61 -5.87 -1.97
N ASN A 153 2.41 -6.25 -0.99
CA ASN A 153 3.86 -6.30 -1.10
C ASN A 153 4.35 -7.73 -0.92
N SER A 154 5.45 -8.09 -1.59
CA SER A 154 6.17 -9.35 -1.34
C SER A 154 6.90 -9.28 0.02
N GLU A 155 7.18 -10.43 0.61
CA GLU A 155 8.08 -10.56 1.77
C GLU A 155 9.46 -9.93 1.50
N ARG A 156 9.88 -9.88 0.23
CA ARG A 156 11.14 -9.26 -0.20
C ARG A 156 11.10 -7.74 -0.29
N HIS A 157 9.90 -7.14 -0.26
CA HIS A 157 9.72 -5.68 -0.38
C HIS A 157 10.41 -4.95 0.77
N MET A 158 11.35 -4.05 0.45
CA MET A 158 12.14 -3.27 1.41
C MET A 158 12.94 -4.14 2.41
N LEU A 159 13.10 -5.44 2.16
CA LEU A 159 13.65 -6.41 3.11
C LEU A 159 15.04 -6.01 3.62
N LYS A 160 15.91 -5.51 2.74
CA LYS A 160 17.27 -5.08 3.10
C LYS A 160 17.32 -4.06 4.23
N VAL A 161 16.32 -3.18 4.33
CA VAL A 161 16.23 -2.20 5.43
C VAL A 161 16.11 -2.92 6.78
N TYR A 162 15.24 -3.93 6.83
CA TYR A 162 14.98 -4.73 8.03
C TYR A 162 16.17 -5.63 8.38
N GLU A 163 16.75 -6.31 7.39
CA GLU A 163 17.95 -7.14 7.58
C GLU A 163 19.14 -6.34 8.11
N THR A 164 19.33 -5.12 7.59
CA THR A 164 20.40 -4.22 8.08
C THR A 164 20.14 -3.82 9.52
N GLY A 165 18.91 -3.43 9.85
CA GLY A 165 18.54 -3.08 11.23
C GLY A 165 18.73 -4.23 12.21
N GLN A 166 18.28 -5.43 11.86
CA GLN A 166 18.40 -6.62 12.71
C GLN A 166 19.85 -7.08 12.92
N LYS A 167 20.71 -6.91 11.93
CA LYS A 167 22.16 -7.17 12.10
C LYS A 167 22.81 -6.22 13.12
N LEU A 168 22.28 -5.02 13.27
CA LEU A 168 22.80 -3.99 14.18
C LEU A 168 22.22 -4.12 15.59
N ASP A 169 20.94 -4.44 15.71
CA ASP A 169 20.24 -4.55 16.99
C ASP A 169 19.14 -5.62 16.95
N PRO A 170 19.20 -6.64 17.84
CA PRO A 170 18.16 -7.69 17.92
C PRO A 170 16.76 -7.15 18.27
N ASN A 171 16.66 -5.96 18.87
CA ASN A 171 15.39 -5.33 19.18
C ASN A 171 14.77 -4.61 17.98
N PHE A 172 15.51 -4.43 16.87
CA PHE A 172 14.94 -3.87 15.67
C PHE A 172 13.77 -4.74 15.19
N PRO A 173 12.63 -4.16 14.75
CA PRO A 173 11.44 -4.93 14.46
C PRO A 173 11.67 -5.97 13.35
N THR A 174 11.23 -7.19 13.60
CA THR A 174 11.19 -8.26 12.61
C THR A 174 9.85 -8.31 11.90
N ASP A 175 8.79 -7.87 12.58
CA ASP A 175 7.41 -7.89 12.11
C ASP A 175 7.07 -6.60 11.35
N ARG A 176 6.56 -6.77 10.15
CA ARG A 176 6.02 -5.69 9.32
C ARG A 176 4.51 -5.91 9.19
N ILE A 177 3.73 -4.84 9.18
CA ILE A 177 2.27 -4.97 9.01
C ILE A 177 1.93 -5.66 7.69
N ILE A 178 2.74 -5.46 6.65
CA ILE A 178 2.59 -6.11 5.36
C ILE A 178 2.69 -7.64 5.44
N ASP A 179 3.40 -8.19 6.45
CA ASP A 179 3.59 -9.63 6.62
C ASP A 179 2.29 -10.37 6.95
N THR A 180 1.22 -9.64 7.26
CA THR A 180 -0.12 -10.22 7.48
C THR A 180 -0.87 -10.55 6.19
N PHE A 181 -0.44 -9.98 5.04
CA PHE A 181 -0.99 -10.29 3.71
C PHE A 181 0.04 -9.93 2.63
N THR A 182 1.03 -10.82 2.47
CA THR A 182 2.11 -10.67 1.46
C THR A 182 1.70 -11.25 0.10
N GLU A 183 2.56 -11.06 -0.93
CA GLU A 183 2.45 -11.72 -2.24
C GLU A 183 2.32 -13.23 -2.06
N GLU A 184 3.14 -13.81 -1.19
CA GLU A 184 3.25 -15.24 -0.94
C GLU A 184 1.97 -15.78 -0.27
N ILE A 185 1.37 -15.02 0.63
CA ILE A 185 0.06 -15.33 1.24
C ILE A 185 -1.06 -15.17 0.20
N ALA A 186 -1.05 -14.07 -0.56
CA ALA A 186 -2.06 -13.79 -1.58
C ALA A 186 -2.12 -14.90 -2.65
N ASP A 187 -0.98 -15.40 -3.11
CA ASP A 187 -0.89 -16.50 -4.07
C ASP A 187 -1.61 -17.79 -3.59
N THR A 188 -1.67 -18.01 -2.28
CA THR A 188 -2.33 -19.19 -1.69
C THR A 188 -3.79 -18.93 -1.28
N VAL A 189 -4.12 -17.69 -0.97
CA VAL A 189 -5.43 -17.33 -0.41
C VAL A 189 -6.42 -16.94 -1.51
N LEU A 190 -6.02 -16.11 -2.48
CA LEU A 190 -6.91 -15.59 -3.52
C LEU A 190 -7.60 -16.69 -4.36
N PRO A 191 -6.95 -17.82 -4.71
CA PRO A 191 -7.61 -18.91 -5.43
C PRO A 191 -8.78 -19.57 -4.69
N LYS A 192 -8.97 -19.30 -3.40
CA LYS A 192 -10.14 -19.78 -2.65
C LYS A 192 -11.40 -18.95 -2.90
N TYR A 193 -11.24 -17.75 -3.46
CA TYR A 193 -12.32 -16.79 -3.68
C TYR A 193 -12.58 -16.51 -5.16
N PHE A 194 -11.55 -16.53 -6.00
CA PHE A 194 -11.63 -16.14 -7.40
C PHE A 194 -11.18 -17.27 -8.31
N ASP A 195 -11.96 -17.51 -9.37
CA ASP A 195 -11.72 -18.62 -10.31
C ASP A 195 -10.61 -18.28 -11.31
N ASN A 196 -10.51 -17.00 -11.71
CA ASN A 196 -9.47 -16.53 -12.61
C ASN A 196 -8.68 -15.39 -11.96
N ILE A 197 -7.36 -15.53 -11.96
CA ILE A 197 -6.45 -14.58 -11.36
C ILE A 197 -5.30 -14.30 -12.33
N ALA A 198 -5.25 -13.06 -12.83
CA ALA A 198 -4.10 -12.58 -13.59
C ALA A 198 -3.17 -11.80 -12.66
N LYS A 199 -1.96 -12.32 -12.44
CA LYS A 199 -0.94 -11.65 -11.64
C LYS A 199 0.00 -10.84 -12.52
N ARG A 200 0.29 -9.61 -12.12
CA ARG A 200 1.33 -8.74 -12.65
C ARG A 200 2.23 -8.31 -11.52
N VAL A 201 3.51 -8.10 -11.77
CA VAL A 201 4.47 -7.75 -10.72
C VAL A 201 5.21 -6.48 -11.11
N CYS A 202 5.12 -5.47 -10.25
CA CYS A 202 5.97 -4.29 -10.29
C CYS A 202 7.20 -4.58 -9.41
N GLU A 203 8.36 -4.72 -10.04
CA GLU A 203 9.64 -4.83 -9.33
C GLU A 203 10.50 -3.65 -9.73
N GLU A 204 10.94 -2.88 -8.77
CA GLU A 204 11.77 -1.70 -8.97
C GLU A 204 12.80 -1.57 -7.84
N TYR A 205 13.77 -0.70 -8.03
CA TYR A 205 14.82 -0.45 -7.04
C TYR A 205 14.82 1.01 -6.63
N LEU A 206 15.16 1.26 -5.38
CA LEU A 206 15.53 2.58 -4.89
C LEU A 206 17.06 2.63 -4.83
N HIS A 207 17.66 3.61 -5.51
CA HIS A 207 19.09 3.92 -5.44
C HIS A 207 19.28 5.10 -4.51
N VAL A 208 19.27 4.85 -3.21
CA VAL A 208 19.31 5.88 -2.18
C VAL A 208 20.71 6.47 -2.09
N THR A 209 20.81 7.78 -2.31
CA THR A 209 22.07 8.55 -2.24
C THR A 209 22.10 9.53 -1.08
N ASP A 210 20.98 9.70 -0.37
CA ASP A 210 20.83 10.62 0.75
C ASP A 210 20.64 9.81 2.04
N ILE A 211 21.66 9.88 2.90
CA ILE A 211 21.72 9.10 4.14
C ILE A 211 20.70 9.58 5.17
N ASP A 212 20.38 10.88 5.21
CA ASP A 212 19.47 11.42 6.22
C ASP A 212 18.02 10.98 5.89
N ILE A 213 17.64 10.97 4.63
CA ILE A 213 16.35 10.41 4.20
C ILE A 213 16.25 8.91 4.50
N MET A 214 17.36 8.17 4.33
CA MET A 214 17.38 6.76 4.71
C MET A 214 17.15 6.56 6.21
N LEU A 215 17.83 7.35 7.05
CA LEU A 215 17.67 7.27 8.49
C LEU A 215 16.27 7.71 8.96
N ASP A 216 15.69 8.73 8.34
CA ASP A 216 14.33 9.17 8.64
C ASP A 216 13.31 8.09 8.28
N TYR A 217 13.53 7.38 7.17
CA TYR A 217 12.73 6.20 6.85
C TYR A 217 12.84 5.13 7.93
N VAL A 218 14.04 4.80 8.39
CA VAL A 218 14.28 3.81 9.47
C VAL A 218 13.60 4.26 10.76
N ARG A 219 13.77 5.52 11.17
CA ARG A 219 13.11 6.09 12.36
C ARG A 219 11.59 5.98 12.28
N SER A 220 11.01 6.21 11.10
CA SER A 220 9.58 6.10 10.90
C SER A 220 9.00 4.69 11.16
N GLY A 221 9.84 3.67 11.13
CA GLY A 221 9.47 2.29 11.46
C GLY A 221 9.66 1.90 12.92
N VAL A 222 10.50 2.64 13.65
CA VAL A 222 10.95 2.31 15.02
C VAL A 222 10.27 3.19 16.07
N GLU A 223 10.39 4.51 15.92
CA GLU A 223 9.96 5.47 16.93
C GLU A 223 8.46 5.49 17.23
N PRO A 224 7.55 5.45 16.24
CA PRO A 224 6.11 5.42 16.51
C PRO A 224 5.66 4.18 17.28
N ARG A 225 6.44 3.10 17.23
CA ARG A 225 6.18 1.84 17.92
C ARG A 225 6.82 1.78 19.31
N ASN A 226 7.52 2.86 19.74
CA ASN A 226 8.28 2.91 20.99
C ASN A 226 9.30 1.76 21.13
N ILE A 227 9.85 1.29 20.00
CA ILE A 227 10.88 0.26 19.99
C ILE A 227 12.20 0.90 20.44
N LYS A 228 12.82 0.32 21.45
CA LYS A 228 14.12 0.77 21.94
C LYS A 228 15.23 0.00 21.23
N VAL A 229 16.03 0.71 20.47
CA VAL A 229 17.28 0.24 19.88
C VAL A 229 18.46 0.78 20.69
N SER A 230 19.67 0.23 20.47
CA SER A 230 20.90 0.70 21.15
C SER A 230 21.18 2.17 20.83
N ASP A 231 21.87 2.87 21.76
CA ASP A 231 22.15 4.31 21.61
C ASP A 231 22.98 4.62 20.36
N ASP A 232 23.85 3.70 19.95
CA ASP A 232 24.70 3.81 18.76
C ASP A 232 24.06 3.27 17.46
N PHE A 233 22.81 2.80 17.51
CA PHE A 233 22.14 2.13 16.40
C PHE A 233 22.13 2.97 15.11
N TYR A 234 21.69 4.22 15.20
CA TYR A 234 21.57 5.09 14.03
C TYR A 234 22.93 5.48 13.45
N ASP A 235 23.96 5.62 14.29
CA ASP A 235 25.34 5.91 13.83
C ASP A 235 25.91 4.71 13.07
N ARG A 236 25.75 3.51 13.58
CA ARG A 236 26.16 2.27 12.91
C ARG A 236 25.39 2.02 11.62
N TYR A 237 24.08 2.33 11.63
CA TYR A 237 23.26 2.24 10.41
C TYR A 237 23.78 3.22 9.34
N ARG A 238 24.09 4.45 9.75
CA ARG A 238 24.70 5.49 8.90
C ARG A 238 26.03 5.01 8.30
N GLU A 239 26.89 4.39 9.08
CA GLU A 239 28.18 3.87 8.61
C GLU A 239 28.01 2.83 7.49
N ILE A 240 27.09 1.86 7.67
CA ILE A 240 26.82 0.83 6.65
C ILE A 240 26.33 1.47 5.36
N VAL A 241 25.33 2.34 5.43
CA VAL A 241 24.75 2.96 4.23
C VAL A 241 25.76 3.88 3.56
N THR A 242 26.53 4.66 4.33
CA THR A 242 27.59 5.53 3.80
C THR A 242 28.70 4.71 3.10
N GLY A 243 29.05 3.55 3.66
CA GLY A 243 30.01 2.62 3.08
C GLY A 243 29.55 2.14 1.71
N GLU A 244 28.31 1.65 1.60
CA GLU A 244 27.77 1.21 0.30
C GLU A 244 27.63 2.36 -0.72
N ILE A 245 27.22 3.55 -0.27
CA ILE A 245 27.15 4.72 -1.17
C ILE A 245 28.54 5.09 -1.70
N LYS A 246 29.58 5.03 -0.88
CA LYS A 246 30.98 5.29 -1.33
C LYS A 246 31.43 4.24 -2.35
N ASP A 247 31.08 2.98 -2.14
CA ASP A 247 31.56 1.88 -2.97
C ASP A 247 30.80 1.78 -4.29
N LYS A 248 29.48 1.98 -4.29
CA LYS A 248 28.58 1.72 -5.43
C LYS A 248 27.89 2.97 -5.98
N GLY A 249 27.99 4.11 -5.31
CA GLY A 249 27.27 5.33 -5.63
C GLY A 249 25.88 5.44 -5.00
N TYR A 250 25.34 4.36 -4.46
CA TYR A 250 24.01 4.32 -3.83
C TYR A 250 23.86 3.12 -2.87
N TYR A 251 22.87 3.23 -1.98
CA TYR A 251 22.36 2.11 -1.19
C TYR A 251 21.10 1.56 -1.89
N GLU A 252 21.18 0.32 -2.38
CA GLU A 252 20.12 -0.29 -3.18
C GLU A 252 19.08 -0.99 -2.32
N ILE A 253 17.81 -0.70 -2.57
CA ILE A 253 16.68 -1.34 -1.89
C ILE A 253 15.70 -1.81 -2.94
N MET A 254 15.34 -3.10 -2.93
CA MET A 254 14.33 -3.67 -3.81
C MET A 254 12.92 -3.37 -3.30
N LYS A 255 12.03 -2.98 -4.22
CA LYS A 255 10.60 -2.91 -4.03
C LYS A 255 9.93 -3.92 -4.95
N ARG A 256 9.02 -4.71 -4.40
CA ARG A 256 8.26 -5.70 -5.17
C ARG A 256 6.82 -5.71 -4.69
N SER A 257 5.91 -5.36 -5.60
CA SER A 257 4.47 -5.27 -5.32
C SER A 257 3.69 -5.92 -6.46
N PRO A 258 2.97 -7.01 -6.21
CA PRO A 258 2.08 -7.61 -7.19
C PRO A 258 0.77 -6.84 -7.29
N LEU A 259 0.18 -6.87 -8.47
CA LEU A 259 -1.21 -6.58 -8.77
C LEU A 259 -1.89 -7.88 -9.20
N TYR A 260 -2.97 -8.22 -8.52
CA TYR A 260 -3.89 -9.30 -8.89
C TYR A 260 -5.13 -8.71 -9.53
N ILE A 261 -5.51 -9.22 -10.68
CA ILE A 261 -6.77 -8.91 -11.37
C ILE A 261 -7.59 -10.20 -11.30
N CYS A 262 -8.65 -10.17 -10.52
CA CYS A 262 -9.45 -11.33 -10.12
C CYS A 262 -10.85 -11.23 -10.75
N THR A 263 -11.34 -12.34 -11.35
CA THR A 263 -12.69 -12.47 -11.89
C THR A 263 -13.33 -13.80 -11.49
#